data_d56b78540462b0cfbb08d87ab00e449d
#
_entry.id   d56b78540462b0cfbb08d87ab00e449d
#
_cell.length_a   1.000
_cell.length_b   1.000
_cell.length_c   1.000
_cell.angle_alpha   90.00
_cell.angle_beta   90.00
_cell.angle_gamma   90.00
#
_symmetry.space_group_name_H-M   'P 1'
#
loop_
_entity.id
_entity.type
_entity.pdbx_description
1 polymer ?
#
loop_
_entity_poly.entity_id
_entity_poly.type
_entity_poly.pdbx_seq_one_letter_code
_entity_poly.pdbx_strand_id
1 'polypeptide(L)'
;MTESRFDIGMKVRKEVLGSEHVERTLARTTELDADFQRFITETAWGSLWARPDLDRRTRSLVTIAILAALGREELALHLHASRNTGVDPHDIAEVLLHVAVYAGVPAANAAFSMAKKEFDQPAGGSEEATSPATSQEEDA
;
A
#
# COMPACT_ATOMS: atom_id res chain seq x y z
N MET A 1 31.33 -10.60 8.43
CA MET A 1 30.09 -11.04 9.03
C MET A 1 28.95 -10.82 8.09
N THR A 2 28.12 -11.81 7.95
CA THR A 2 27.01 -11.75 7.02
C THR A 2 25.81 -11.20 7.76
N GLU A 3 25.11 -10.26 7.16
CA GLU A 3 23.89 -9.74 7.75
C GLU A 3 22.84 -10.83 7.78
N SER A 4 22.06 -10.86 8.84
CA SER A 4 21.00 -11.84 8.96
C SER A 4 19.84 -11.46 7.99
N ARG A 5 19.00 -12.44 7.71
CA ARG A 5 17.83 -12.17 6.88
C ARG A 5 16.92 -11.12 7.52
N PHE A 6 16.88 -11.14 8.85
CA PHE A 6 16.11 -10.13 9.57
C PHE A 6 16.68 -8.72 9.35
N ASP A 7 18.00 -8.59 9.44
CA ASP A 7 18.64 -7.29 9.26
C ASP A 7 18.45 -6.76 7.85
N ILE A 8 18.63 -7.63 6.86
CA ILE A 8 18.40 -7.26 5.47
C ILE A 8 16.95 -6.86 5.29
N GLY A 9 16.03 -7.66 5.83
CA GLY A 9 14.61 -7.40 5.71
C GLY A 9 14.19 -6.10 6.37
N MET A 10 14.72 -5.80 7.54
CA MET A 10 14.37 -4.57 8.23
C MET A 10 14.82 -3.35 7.42
N LYS A 11 15.99 -3.42 6.82
CA LYS A 11 16.48 -2.34 6.01
C LYS A 11 15.59 -2.12 4.78
N VAL A 12 15.27 -3.20 4.07
CA VAL A 12 14.42 -3.11 2.88
C VAL A 12 13.02 -2.64 3.23
N ARG A 13 12.46 -3.16 4.32
CA ARG A 13 11.13 -2.77 4.78
C ARG A 13 11.05 -1.26 5.02
N LYS A 14 12.08 -0.72 5.69
CA LYS A 14 12.11 0.72 5.95
C LYS A 14 12.29 1.53 4.67
N GLU A 15 13.06 1.03 3.73
CA GLU A 15 13.25 1.73 2.46
C GLU A 15 11.98 1.78 1.63
N VAL A 16 11.18 0.73 1.67
CA VAL A 16 9.95 0.66 0.88
C VAL A 16 8.78 1.33 1.58
N LEU A 17 8.56 1.02 2.85
CA LEU A 17 7.41 1.54 3.58
C LEU A 17 7.66 2.87 4.29
N GLY A 18 8.93 3.24 4.44
CA GLY A 18 9.29 4.44 5.18
C GLY A 18 9.62 4.10 6.62
N SER A 19 10.71 4.67 7.14
CA SER A 19 11.16 4.39 8.50
C SER A 19 10.12 4.75 9.54
N GLU A 20 9.42 5.87 9.34
CA GLU A 20 8.42 6.33 10.27
C GLU A 20 7.29 5.34 10.47
N HIS A 21 6.77 4.82 9.35
CA HIS A 21 5.71 3.83 9.40
C HIS A 21 6.16 2.56 10.11
N VAL A 22 7.36 2.08 9.76
CA VAL A 22 7.89 0.85 10.35
C VAL A 22 8.11 1.03 11.85
N GLU A 23 8.66 2.16 12.26
CA GLU A 23 8.88 2.43 13.67
C GLU A 23 7.58 2.49 14.46
N ARG A 24 6.53 3.09 13.87
CA ARG A 24 5.24 3.11 14.52
C ARG A 24 4.66 1.70 14.68
N THR A 25 4.82 0.86 13.67
CA THR A 25 4.34 -0.51 13.73
C THR A 25 5.10 -1.29 14.80
N LEU A 26 6.42 -1.13 14.85
CA LEU A 26 7.22 -1.82 15.83
C LEU A 26 6.90 -1.37 17.25
N ALA A 27 6.59 -0.10 17.43
CA ALA A 27 6.25 0.43 18.75
C ALA A 27 4.94 -0.17 19.28
N ARG A 28 4.08 -0.66 18.40
CA ARG A 28 2.82 -1.27 18.79
C ARG A 28 2.88 -2.78 18.89
N THR A 29 4.05 -3.36 18.61
CA THR A 29 4.23 -4.81 18.67
C THR A 29 4.13 -5.29 20.12
N THR A 30 3.43 -6.37 20.34
CA THR A 30 3.30 -6.97 21.67
C THR A 30 3.73 -8.43 21.58
N GLU A 31 3.63 -9.14 22.70
CA GLU A 31 3.96 -10.54 22.70
C GLU A 31 3.08 -11.35 21.76
N LEU A 32 1.89 -10.87 21.50
CA LEU A 32 0.97 -11.57 20.60
C LEU A 32 1.46 -11.62 19.17
N ASP A 33 2.02 -10.53 18.67
CA ASP A 33 2.41 -10.48 17.26
C ASP A 33 3.91 -10.30 17.02
N ALA A 34 4.73 -10.41 18.09
CA ALA A 34 6.18 -10.26 17.91
C ALA A 34 6.74 -11.26 16.91
N ASP A 35 6.36 -12.53 17.02
CA ASP A 35 6.86 -13.55 16.11
C ASP A 35 6.35 -13.32 14.70
N PHE A 36 5.13 -12.83 14.55
CA PHE A 36 4.57 -12.49 13.24
C PHE A 36 5.36 -11.36 12.60
N GLN A 37 5.67 -10.31 13.35
CA GLN A 37 6.46 -9.20 12.82
C GLN A 37 7.84 -9.67 12.40
N ARG A 38 8.44 -10.55 13.17
CA ARG A 38 9.73 -11.10 12.79
C ARG A 38 9.63 -11.95 11.54
N PHE A 39 8.60 -12.79 11.47
CA PHE A 39 8.39 -13.68 10.33
C PHE A 39 8.23 -12.88 9.04
N ILE A 40 7.40 -11.85 9.03
CA ILE A 40 7.20 -11.08 7.80
C ILE A 40 8.43 -10.24 7.45
N THR A 41 9.17 -9.76 8.45
CA THR A 41 10.40 -9.02 8.17
C THR A 41 11.41 -9.94 7.49
N GLU A 42 11.53 -11.17 7.95
CA GLU A 42 12.47 -12.11 7.35
C GLU A 42 12.00 -12.65 6.00
N THR A 43 10.71 -12.96 5.87
CA THR A 43 10.21 -13.60 4.65
C THR A 43 9.80 -12.60 3.58
N ALA A 44 8.88 -11.71 3.88
CA ALA A 44 8.41 -10.77 2.88
C ALA A 44 9.51 -9.79 2.48
N TRP A 45 10.19 -9.24 3.46
CA TRP A 45 11.17 -8.19 3.18
C TRP A 45 12.57 -8.74 2.97
N GLY A 46 12.98 -9.71 3.78
CA GLY A 46 14.33 -10.27 3.68
C GLY A 46 14.49 -11.31 2.60
N SER A 47 13.44 -12.04 2.27
CA SER A 47 13.54 -13.09 1.25
C SER A 47 12.92 -12.70 -0.08
N LEU A 48 11.85 -11.90 -0.08
CA LEU A 48 11.20 -11.55 -1.34
C LEU A 48 11.61 -10.18 -1.85
N TRP A 49 11.33 -9.13 -1.08
CA TRP A 49 11.58 -7.77 -1.56
C TRP A 49 13.07 -7.44 -1.70
N ALA A 50 13.94 -8.18 -1.01
CA ALA A 50 15.37 -8.00 -1.13
C ALA A 50 15.96 -8.66 -2.38
N ARG A 51 15.18 -9.47 -3.10
CA ARG A 51 15.70 -10.15 -4.30
C ARG A 51 15.97 -9.14 -5.42
N PRO A 52 17.11 -9.26 -6.09
CA PRO A 52 17.45 -8.29 -7.13
C PRO A 52 16.85 -8.59 -8.50
N ASP A 53 16.17 -9.73 -8.65
CA ASP A 53 15.69 -10.17 -9.96
C ASP A 53 14.57 -9.31 -10.55
N LEU A 54 13.81 -8.64 -9.70
CA LEU A 54 12.87 -7.62 -10.14
C LEU A 54 13.19 -6.38 -9.34
N ASP A 55 13.12 -5.22 -9.98
CA ASP A 55 13.39 -4.00 -9.26
C ASP A 55 12.20 -3.64 -8.36
N ARG A 56 12.41 -2.66 -7.50
CA ARG A 56 11.38 -2.29 -6.52
C ARG A 56 10.14 -1.69 -7.14
N ARG A 57 10.31 -0.98 -8.23
CA ARG A 57 9.18 -0.40 -8.94
C ARG A 57 8.27 -1.51 -9.45
N THR A 58 8.86 -2.53 -10.09
CA THR A 58 8.08 -3.65 -10.60
C THR A 58 7.43 -4.44 -9.46
N ARG A 59 8.15 -4.68 -8.38
CA ARG A 59 7.55 -5.37 -7.22
C ARG A 59 6.39 -4.59 -6.64
N SER A 60 6.50 -3.29 -6.61
CA SER A 60 5.42 -2.44 -6.12
C SER A 60 4.19 -2.54 -7.00
N LEU A 61 4.38 -2.52 -8.33
CA LEU A 61 3.25 -2.65 -9.26
C LEU A 61 2.56 -4.01 -9.11
N VAL A 62 3.35 -5.07 -8.97
CA VAL A 62 2.81 -6.42 -8.79
C VAL A 62 2.03 -6.51 -7.48
N THR A 63 2.60 -5.96 -6.40
CA THR A 63 1.95 -5.98 -5.09
C THR A 63 0.62 -5.21 -5.13
N ILE A 64 0.63 -4.03 -5.73
CA ILE A 64 -0.58 -3.23 -5.86
C ILE A 64 -1.65 -3.99 -6.63
N ALA A 65 -1.27 -4.63 -7.75
CA ALA A 65 -2.22 -5.38 -8.54
C ALA A 65 -2.84 -6.54 -7.75
N ILE A 66 -2.02 -7.27 -7.02
CA ILE A 66 -2.50 -8.41 -6.24
C ILE A 66 -3.44 -7.96 -5.13
N LEU A 67 -3.04 -6.93 -4.39
CA LEU A 67 -3.85 -6.44 -3.27
C LEU A 67 -5.17 -5.85 -3.76
N ALA A 68 -5.15 -5.17 -4.89
CA ALA A 68 -6.37 -4.63 -5.47
C ALA A 68 -7.29 -5.76 -5.93
N ALA A 69 -6.73 -6.76 -6.61
CA ALA A 69 -7.52 -7.88 -7.11
C ALA A 69 -8.16 -8.67 -5.98
N LEU A 70 -7.44 -8.83 -4.86
CA LEU A 70 -7.94 -9.57 -3.71
C LEU A 70 -8.76 -8.72 -2.75
N GLY A 71 -8.85 -7.43 -2.96
CA GLY A 71 -9.62 -6.55 -2.09
C GLY A 71 -9.03 -6.40 -0.69
N ARG A 72 -7.70 -6.35 -0.59
CA ARG A 72 -7.04 -6.28 0.71
C ARG A 72 -6.88 -4.84 1.18
N GLU A 73 -7.06 -4.65 2.48
CA GLU A 73 -6.89 -3.32 3.07
C GLU A 73 -5.46 -2.82 2.99
N GLU A 74 -4.49 -3.72 2.95
CA GLU A 74 -3.09 -3.33 2.84
C GLU A 74 -2.76 -2.59 1.56
N LEU A 75 -3.71 -2.56 0.62
CA LEU A 75 -3.52 -1.78 -0.60
C LEU A 75 -3.23 -0.32 -0.28
N ALA A 76 -3.91 0.24 0.73
CA ALA A 76 -3.69 1.63 1.10
C ALA A 76 -2.23 1.89 1.47
N LEU A 77 -1.63 0.97 2.22
CA LEU A 77 -0.25 1.08 2.62
C LEU A 77 0.68 1.09 1.40
N HIS A 78 0.44 0.20 0.45
CA HIS A 78 1.30 0.11 -0.73
C HIS A 78 1.07 1.23 -1.73
N LEU A 79 -0.12 1.79 -1.77
CA LEU A 79 -0.35 3.00 -2.55
C LEU A 79 0.46 4.16 -1.97
N HIS A 80 0.49 4.28 -0.66
CA HIS A 80 1.29 5.31 -0.01
C HIS A 80 2.79 5.04 -0.24
N ALA A 81 3.21 3.79 -0.11
CA ALA A 81 4.61 3.40 -0.28
C ALA A 81 5.09 3.55 -1.72
N SER A 82 4.19 3.65 -2.69
CA SER A 82 4.58 3.79 -4.08
C SER A 82 5.48 5.01 -4.33
N ARG A 83 5.38 6.01 -3.46
CA ARG A 83 6.25 7.17 -3.55
C ARG A 83 7.71 6.82 -3.31
N ASN A 84 7.95 5.74 -2.57
CA ASN A 84 9.31 5.31 -2.24
C ASN A 84 9.86 4.31 -3.26
N THR A 85 9.01 3.79 -4.14
CA THR A 85 9.43 2.75 -5.09
C THR A 85 9.45 3.23 -6.53
N GLY A 86 9.16 4.51 -6.75
CA GLY A 86 9.24 5.06 -8.09
C GLY A 86 8.01 4.80 -8.95
N VAL A 87 6.88 4.52 -8.33
CA VAL A 87 5.62 4.30 -9.03
C VAL A 87 4.78 5.57 -8.89
N ASP A 88 4.32 6.12 -10.00
CA ASP A 88 3.52 7.35 -9.93
C ASP A 88 2.03 7.02 -10.12
N PRO A 89 1.15 8.01 -9.88
CA PRO A 89 -0.30 7.74 -10.02
C PRO A 89 -0.74 7.28 -11.40
N HIS A 90 -0.04 7.70 -12.46
CA HIS A 90 -0.38 7.25 -13.79
C HIS A 90 -0.10 5.75 -13.93
N ASP A 91 1.02 5.29 -13.39
CA ASP A 91 1.33 3.86 -13.39
C ASP A 91 0.26 3.07 -12.65
N ILE A 92 -0.19 3.61 -11.52
CA ILE A 92 -1.22 2.95 -10.73
C ILE A 92 -2.52 2.85 -11.50
N ALA A 93 -2.90 3.93 -12.19
CA ALA A 93 -4.10 3.89 -13.02
C ALA A 93 -4.04 2.79 -14.06
N GLU A 94 -2.87 2.62 -14.70
CA GLU A 94 -2.70 1.56 -15.69
C GLU A 94 -2.81 0.18 -15.07
N VAL A 95 -2.23 -0.01 -13.88
CA VAL A 95 -2.34 -1.28 -13.18
C VAL A 95 -3.80 -1.58 -12.85
N LEU A 96 -4.54 -0.59 -12.39
CA LEU A 96 -5.93 -0.79 -11.99
C LEU A 96 -6.85 -1.04 -13.19
N LEU A 97 -6.51 -0.49 -14.36
CA LEU A 97 -7.24 -0.86 -15.58
C LEU A 97 -7.07 -2.34 -15.88
N HIS A 98 -5.87 -2.85 -15.65
CA HIS A 98 -5.58 -4.26 -15.84
C HIS A 98 -6.39 -5.11 -14.84
N VAL A 99 -6.44 -4.65 -13.59
CA VAL A 99 -7.24 -5.33 -12.56
C VAL A 99 -8.72 -5.37 -12.97
N ALA A 100 -9.23 -4.29 -13.57
CA ALA A 100 -10.63 -4.24 -13.99
C ALA A 100 -10.96 -5.34 -14.98
N VAL A 101 -10.03 -5.66 -15.89
CA VAL A 101 -10.26 -6.67 -16.90
C VAL A 101 -10.12 -8.09 -16.34
N TYR A 102 -9.09 -8.32 -15.53
CA TYR A 102 -8.79 -9.68 -15.10
C TYR A 102 -9.37 -10.08 -13.74
N ALA A 103 -9.69 -9.11 -12.89
CA ALA A 103 -10.26 -9.40 -11.59
C ALA A 103 -11.67 -8.85 -11.42
N GLY A 104 -12.10 -7.98 -12.31
CA GLY A 104 -13.46 -7.47 -12.27
C GLY A 104 -13.55 -6.01 -11.92
N VAL A 105 -14.56 -5.36 -12.49
CA VAL A 105 -14.77 -3.93 -12.30
C VAL A 105 -14.98 -3.57 -10.83
N PRO A 106 -15.71 -4.34 -10.02
CA PRO A 106 -15.89 -3.96 -8.62
C PRO A 106 -14.59 -3.87 -7.83
N ALA A 107 -13.65 -4.78 -8.07
CA ALA A 107 -12.35 -4.73 -7.40
C ALA A 107 -11.58 -3.48 -7.81
N ALA A 108 -11.59 -3.17 -9.10
CA ALA A 108 -10.91 -1.98 -9.60
C ALA A 108 -11.55 -0.71 -9.07
N ASN A 109 -12.87 -0.69 -8.99
CA ASN A 109 -13.59 0.49 -8.52
C ASN A 109 -13.21 0.81 -7.07
N ALA A 110 -13.17 -0.21 -6.21
CA ALA A 110 -12.75 -0.02 -4.83
C ALA A 110 -11.30 0.46 -4.75
N ALA A 111 -10.43 -0.10 -5.59
CA ALA A 111 -9.03 0.30 -5.60
C ALA A 111 -8.84 1.73 -6.08
N PHE A 112 -9.58 2.15 -7.11
CA PHE A 112 -9.52 3.53 -7.58
C PHE A 112 -9.97 4.50 -6.49
N SER A 113 -10.99 4.13 -5.70
CA SER A 113 -11.41 4.97 -4.59
C SER A 113 -10.30 5.17 -3.58
N MET A 114 -9.58 4.09 -3.25
CA MET A 114 -8.46 4.18 -2.33
C MET A 114 -7.33 5.02 -2.90
N ALA A 115 -7.05 4.86 -4.19
CA ALA A 115 -6.00 5.62 -4.85
C ALA A 115 -6.34 7.11 -4.86
N LYS A 116 -7.60 7.45 -5.11
CA LYS A 116 -8.02 8.84 -5.09
C LYS A 116 -7.81 9.46 -3.71
N LYS A 117 -8.14 8.72 -2.65
CA LYS A 117 -7.91 9.23 -1.31
C LYS A 117 -6.42 9.49 -1.07
N GLU A 118 -5.57 8.64 -1.59
CA GLU A 118 -4.15 8.77 -1.35
C GLU A 118 -3.51 9.91 -2.15
N PHE A 119 -3.94 10.11 -3.38
CA PHE A 119 -3.25 11.03 -4.29
C PHE A 119 -3.95 12.34 -4.55
N ASP A 120 -5.27 12.42 -4.32
CA ASP A 120 -5.99 13.66 -4.60
C ASP A 120 -6.03 14.60 -3.41
N GLN A 121 -5.54 14.18 -2.26
CA GLN A 121 -5.53 15.05 -1.10
C GLN A 121 -4.37 16.01 -1.18
N PRO A 122 -4.61 17.30 -0.92
CA PRO A 122 -3.53 18.25 -0.95
C PRO A 122 -2.57 17.98 0.20
N ALA A 123 -1.30 18.17 -0.05
CA ALA A 123 -0.29 17.94 0.97
C ALA A 123 -0.51 18.90 2.13
N GLY A 124 -0.67 18.34 3.31
CA GLY A 124 -0.84 19.16 4.49
C GLY A 124 -2.21 19.75 4.69
N GLY A 125 -3.20 19.28 3.97
CA GLY A 125 -4.53 19.83 4.07
C GLY A 125 -5.36 19.09 5.08
N SER A 126 -6.06 19.82 5.92
CA SER A 126 -7.07 19.21 6.72
C SER A 126 -8.31 19.30 5.89
N GLU A 127 -8.97 18.19 5.69
CA GLU A 127 -10.08 18.24 4.85
C GLU A 127 -11.21 18.75 5.53
N GLU A 128 -12.06 19.45 4.89
CA GLU A 128 -13.30 19.83 5.31
C GLU A 128 -14.23 18.81 4.84
N ALA A 129 -14.87 18.18 5.72
CA ALA A 129 -15.88 17.25 5.34
C ALA A 129 -17.10 18.03 5.05
N THR A 130 -17.27 18.43 3.87
CA THR A 130 -18.49 19.04 3.51
C THR A 130 -19.42 17.98 3.17
N SER A 131 -20.39 17.87 3.91
CA SER A 131 -21.46 17.03 3.59
C SER A 131 -22.60 17.85 3.13
N PRO A 132 -22.94 17.85 1.94
CA PRO A 132 -24.13 18.51 1.54
C PRO A 132 -25.24 17.57 1.71
N ALA A 133 -25.92 17.72 2.71
CA ALA A 133 -27.16 17.04 2.78
C ALA A 133 -28.13 17.87 2.07
N THR A 134 -28.52 17.49 0.95
CA THR A 134 -29.55 18.16 0.31
C THR A 134 -30.69 17.31 0.32
N SER A 135 -31.53 17.58 1.15
CA SER A 135 -32.77 16.93 1.09
C SER A 135 -33.56 17.67 0.10
N GLN A 136 -34.04 17.04 -0.83
CA GLN A 136 -34.97 17.55 -1.68
C GLN A 136 -36.17 16.88 -1.45
N GLU A 137 -37.08 17.47 -0.85
CA GLU A 137 -38.32 16.95 -0.94
C GLU A 137 -38.91 17.55 -2.04
N GLU A 138 -39.58 16.90 -2.82
CA GLU A 138 -40.35 17.38 -3.74
C GLU A 138 -41.68 17.14 -3.38
N ASP A 139 -42.49 17.90 -3.45
CA ASP A 139 -43.82 17.79 -3.26
C ASP A 139 -44.46 17.36 -4.42
N ALA A 140 -45.43 16.68 -4.32
CA ALA A 140 -46.14 16.17 -5.39
C ALA A 140 -47.12 16.80 -6.03
#